data_a3596b088511ea69d040d2543e9fec23
#
_entry.id   a3596b088511ea69d040d2543e9fec23
#
_cell.length_a   1.000
_cell.length_b   1.000
_cell.length_c   1.000
_cell.angle_alpha   90.00
_cell.angle_beta   90.00
_cell.angle_gamma   90.00
#
_symmetry.space_group_name_H-M   'P 1'
#
loop_
_entity.id
_entity.type
_entity.pdbx_description
1 polymer ?
#
loop_
_entity_poly.entity_id
_entity_poly.type
_entity_poly.pdbx_seq_one_letter_code
_entity_poly.pdbx_strand_id
1 'polypeptide(L)'
;MEYCEGGDMGTLIKKCKKEKDYIAEDVIWKVFTQILLALHECHTKKTGKILHRDLKPANIFLDGQNNIKLGDFGLSRVMNEQSMFAYTHVGTPYYMSPEQINESKYNEKSDIWSAGCLLYEIAALRPPFEASNHLSLAIKIKAGKFERLPIRYSDDLQKLIEAMLNTNPDRRPSVEDLLTIPQVAMRIKEKRVRDRLSQIKQTETDLQKKEEDLKQLEGSLSKKEEELRQLEQRIQGMEKKAAAATTQFSMYSQLEDQEDSGNSYGNDENAIPDTMSTQPSSRLTRRFETWRERLGDTDFESNNGSSQKKLRNPLSNMKSMTFNVRNQASDNTTRSFAPTNKRIFGDITNYIK
;
A
#
# COMPACT_ATOMS: atom_id res chain seq x y z
N MET A 1 5.27 -17.57 5.62
CA MET A 1 3.98 -17.88 4.93
C MET A 1 2.87 -17.16 5.68
N GLU A 2 1.89 -16.61 4.98
CA GLU A 2 0.70 -16.02 5.60
C GLU A 2 -0.15 -17.15 6.23
N TYR A 3 -0.64 -16.94 7.45
CA TYR A 3 -1.54 -17.89 8.12
C TYR A 3 -2.98 -17.61 7.69
N CYS A 4 -3.69 -18.65 7.25
CA CYS A 4 -5.07 -18.57 6.80
C CYS A 4 -5.99 -19.22 7.84
N GLU A 5 -6.69 -18.41 8.63
CA GLU A 5 -7.51 -18.83 9.77
C GLU A 5 -8.72 -19.70 9.35
N GLY A 6 -9.25 -19.49 8.14
CA GLY A 6 -10.39 -20.23 7.60
C GLY A 6 -10.07 -21.65 7.11
N GLY A 7 -8.81 -22.08 7.20
CA GLY A 7 -8.37 -23.38 6.72
C GLY A 7 -8.33 -23.48 5.20
N ASP A 8 -8.61 -24.69 4.64
CA ASP A 8 -8.58 -24.97 3.21
C ASP A 8 -9.95 -25.42 2.67
N MET A 9 -10.14 -25.27 1.37
CA MET A 9 -11.39 -25.62 0.68
C MET A 9 -11.69 -27.13 0.75
N GLY A 10 -10.68 -27.98 0.78
CA GLY A 10 -10.88 -29.44 0.90
C GLY A 10 -11.49 -29.83 2.24
N THR A 11 -11.09 -29.16 3.31
CA THR A 11 -11.68 -29.32 4.65
C THR A 11 -13.13 -28.83 4.65
N LEU A 12 -13.43 -27.70 4.00
CA LEU A 12 -14.79 -27.17 3.86
C LEU A 12 -15.69 -28.15 3.07
N ILE A 13 -15.23 -28.67 1.93
CA ILE A 13 -15.98 -29.65 1.12
C ILE A 13 -16.27 -30.91 1.93
N LYS A 14 -15.28 -31.43 2.68
CA LYS A 14 -15.48 -32.62 3.55
C LYS A 14 -16.53 -32.35 4.62
N LYS A 15 -16.53 -31.16 5.22
CA LYS A 15 -17.53 -30.76 6.22
C LYS A 15 -18.93 -30.69 5.58
N CYS A 16 -19.10 -30.00 4.45
CA CYS A 16 -20.35 -29.92 3.73
C CYS A 16 -20.89 -31.32 3.32
N LYS A 17 -19.99 -32.19 2.84
CA LYS A 17 -20.35 -33.57 2.50
C LYS A 17 -20.87 -34.38 3.71
N LYS A 18 -20.23 -34.21 4.88
CA LYS A 18 -20.66 -34.88 6.13
C LYS A 18 -22.01 -34.35 6.61
N GLU A 19 -22.23 -33.05 6.52
CA GLU A 19 -23.45 -32.36 6.94
C GLU A 19 -24.59 -32.49 5.90
N LYS A 20 -24.30 -33.08 4.72
CA LYS A 20 -25.19 -33.15 3.55
C LYS A 20 -25.73 -31.77 3.11
N ASP A 21 -24.94 -30.74 3.34
CA ASP A 21 -25.25 -29.36 2.95
C ASP A 21 -24.39 -28.94 1.77
N TYR A 22 -25.01 -28.30 0.79
CA TYR A 22 -24.33 -27.85 -0.42
C TYR A 22 -23.95 -26.37 -0.31
N ILE A 23 -22.83 -26.03 -0.88
CA ILE A 23 -22.34 -24.65 -0.93
C ILE A 23 -23.28 -23.82 -1.82
N ALA A 24 -23.71 -22.65 -1.35
CA ALA A 24 -24.57 -21.76 -2.13
C ALA A 24 -23.86 -21.28 -3.41
N GLU A 25 -24.58 -21.22 -4.53
CA GLU A 25 -24.01 -20.86 -5.84
C GLU A 25 -23.32 -19.50 -5.83
N ASP A 26 -23.87 -18.53 -5.09
CA ASP A 26 -23.24 -17.22 -4.96
C ASP A 26 -21.83 -17.29 -4.34
N VAL A 27 -21.64 -18.15 -3.35
CA VAL A 27 -20.33 -18.43 -2.74
C VAL A 27 -19.39 -19.07 -3.76
N ILE A 28 -19.90 -20.01 -4.57
CA ILE A 28 -19.14 -20.69 -5.64
C ILE A 28 -18.61 -19.65 -6.63
N TRP A 29 -19.48 -18.76 -7.11
CA TRP A 29 -19.08 -17.66 -8.00
C TRP A 29 -18.07 -16.69 -7.37
N LYS A 30 -18.23 -16.40 -6.06
CA LYS A 30 -17.27 -15.56 -5.32
C LYS A 30 -15.88 -16.23 -5.24
N VAL A 31 -15.84 -17.51 -4.90
CA VAL A 31 -14.60 -18.29 -4.85
C VAL A 31 -13.96 -18.38 -6.22
N PHE A 32 -14.72 -18.72 -7.24
CA PHE A 32 -14.24 -18.81 -8.61
C PHE A 32 -13.66 -17.50 -9.13
N THR A 33 -14.35 -16.38 -8.89
CA THR A 33 -13.84 -15.05 -9.28
C THR A 33 -12.46 -14.76 -8.69
N GLN A 34 -12.23 -15.14 -7.42
CA GLN A 34 -10.95 -14.90 -6.77
C GLN A 34 -9.85 -15.83 -7.30
N ILE A 35 -10.19 -17.08 -7.60
CA ILE A 35 -9.26 -18.03 -8.26
C ILE A 35 -8.85 -17.49 -9.64
N LEU A 36 -9.82 -17.00 -10.44
CA LEU A 36 -9.52 -16.41 -11.74
C LEU A 36 -8.61 -15.19 -11.66
N LEU A 37 -8.83 -14.31 -10.69
CA LEU A 37 -7.97 -13.14 -10.49
C LEU A 37 -6.54 -13.57 -10.12
N ALA A 38 -6.38 -14.58 -9.26
CA ALA A 38 -5.08 -15.10 -8.91
C ALA A 38 -4.37 -15.76 -10.12
N LEU A 39 -5.09 -16.57 -10.91
CA LEU A 39 -4.56 -17.16 -12.13
C LEU A 39 -4.17 -16.10 -13.17
N HIS A 40 -5.00 -15.06 -13.33
CA HIS A 40 -4.69 -13.97 -14.24
C HIS A 40 -3.37 -13.29 -13.88
N GLU A 41 -3.15 -12.95 -12.61
CA GLU A 41 -1.89 -12.39 -12.13
C GLU A 41 -0.70 -13.32 -12.41
N CYS A 42 -0.88 -14.64 -12.26
CA CYS A 42 0.17 -15.63 -12.54
C CYS A 42 0.47 -15.73 -14.04
N HIS A 43 -0.57 -15.83 -14.88
CA HIS A 43 -0.42 -16.07 -16.32
C HIS A 43 0.04 -14.82 -17.10
N THR A 44 -0.21 -13.60 -16.57
CA THR A 44 0.11 -12.32 -17.25
C THR A 44 1.33 -11.61 -16.71
N LYS A 45 2.08 -12.26 -15.81
CA LYS A 45 3.25 -11.63 -15.16
C LYS A 45 4.32 -11.25 -16.18
N LYS A 46 4.80 -10.00 -16.14
CA LYS A 46 5.79 -9.46 -17.09
C LYS A 46 7.15 -10.20 -17.06
N THR A 47 7.50 -10.80 -15.93
CA THR A 47 8.75 -11.56 -15.74
C THR A 47 8.70 -12.98 -16.28
N GLY A 48 7.57 -13.38 -16.88
CA GLY A 48 7.29 -14.72 -17.40
C GLY A 48 6.04 -15.32 -16.80
N LYS A 49 5.32 -16.11 -17.59
CA LYS A 49 4.11 -16.81 -17.14
C LYS A 49 4.44 -17.77 -16.00
N ILE A 50 3.65 -17.72 -14.93
CA ILE A 50 3.72 -18.69 -13.84
C ILE A 50 2.51 -19.60 -13.98
N LEU A 51 2.74 -20.89 -14.19
CA LEU A 51 1.70 -21.92 -14.21
C LEU A 51 1.59 -22.54 -12.82
N HIS A 52 0.37 -22.70 -12.30
CA HIS A 52 0.17 -23.21 -10.94
C HIS A 52 0.48 -24.71 -10.82
N ARG A 53 -0.02 -25.51 -11.75
CA ARG A 53 0.22 -26.96 -11.92
C ARG A 53 -0.36 -27.90 -10.85
N ASP A 54 -0.81 -27.38 -9.71
CA ASP A 54 -1.37 -28.19 -8.62
C ASP A 54 -2.63 -27.53 -8.01
N LEU A 55 -3.56 -27.10 -8.90
CA LEU A 55 -4.85 -26.59 -8.46
C LEU A 55 -5.72 -27.73 -7.93
N LYS A 56 -6.02 -27.67 -6.64
CA LYS A 56 -6.88 -28.63 -5.92
C LYS A 56 -7.47 -27.97 -4.67
N PRO A 57 -8.55 -28.49 -4.08
CA PRO A 57 -9.17 -27.88 -2.89
C PRO A 57 -8.22 -27.65 -1.72
N ALA A 58 -7.26 -28.54 -1.49
CA ALA A 58 -6.29 -28.42 -0.41
C ALA A 58 -5.32 -27.22 -0.56
N ASN A 59 -5.15 -26.71 -1.79
CA ASN A 59 -4.28 -25.57 -2.11
C ASN A 59 -5.06 -24.23 -2.22
N ILE A 60 -6.35 -24.26 -1.91
CA ILE A 60 -7.20 -23.07 -1.83
C ILE A 60 -7.46 -22.77 -0.37
N PHE A 61 -6.77 -21.76 0.16
CA PHE A 61 -6.88 -21.36 1.56
C PHE A 61 -7.90 -20.24 1.74
N LEU A 62 -8.46 -20.13 2.94
CA LEU A 62 -9.44 -19.13 3.35
C LEU A 62 -8.83 -18.26 4.45
N ASP A 63 -8.80 -16.94 4.25
CA ASP A 63 -8.45 -16.00 5.33
C ASP A 63 -9.60 -15.84 6.34
N GLY A 64 -9.36 -15.11 7.44
CA GLY A 64 -10.38 -14.85 8.47
C GLY A 64 -11.61 -14.08 7.98
N GLN A 65 -11.59 -13.54 6.75
CA GLN A 65 -12.71 -12.87 6.08
C GLN A 65 -13.36 -13.73 4.98
N ASN A 66 -12.99 -15.03 4.89
CA ASN A 66 -13.39 -15.94 3.83
C ASN A 66 -13.01 -15.48 2.41
N ASN A 67 -11.88 -14.75 2.25
CA ASN A 67 -11.29 -14.53 0.96
C ASN A 67 -10.33 -15.67 0.63
N ILE A 68 -10.21 -15.94 -0.69
CA ILE A 68 -9.38 -17.02 -1.19
C ILE A 68 -7.92 -16.57 -1.29
N LYS A 69 -7.04 -17.42 -0.83
CA LYS A 69 -5.60 -17.37 -1.04
C LYS A 69 -5.18 -18.62 -1.79
N LEU A 70 -4.66 -18.44 -2.99
CA LEU A 70 -4.12 -19.52 -3.79
C LEU A 70 -2.69 -19.82 -3.30
N GLY A 71 -2.44 -21.05 -2.86
CA GLY A 71 -1.16 -21.44 -2.25
C GLY A 71 -0.53 -22.63 -2.91
N ASP A 72 0.63 -23.00 -2.40
CA ASP A 72 1.47 -24.12 -2.84
C ASP A 72 1.92 -24.04 -4.32
N PHE A 73 2.67 -22.99 -4.62
CA PHE A 73 3.39 -22.85 -5.89
C PHE A 73 4.67 -23.69 -5.95
N GLY A 74 4.88 -24.62 -5.01
CA GLY A 74 6.12 -25.42 -4.91
C GLY A 74 6.42 -26.23 -6.17
N LEU A 75 5.40 -26.65 -6.88
CA LEU A 75 5.50 -27.44 -8.11
C LEU A 75 5.56 -26.56 -9.38
N SER A 76 5.27 -25.27 -9.27
CA SER A 76 5.14 -24.37 -10.42
C SER A 76 6.46 -24.11 -11.17
N ARG A 77 7.60 -24.28 -10.54
CA ARG A 77 8.91 -23.84 -11.06
C ARG A 77 9.91 -24.93 -11.42
N VAL A 78 9.72 -26.19 -11.00
CA VAL A 78 10.83 -27.17 -10.97
C VAL A 78 10.57 -28.46 -11.77
N MET A 79 9.43 -28.65 -12.40
CA MET A 79 9.18 -29.91 -13.11
C MET A 79 9.72 -29.88 -14.53
N ASN A 80 10.89 -30.47 -14.71
CA ASN A 80 11.29 -31.08 -15.98
C ASN A 80 10.28 -32.18 -16.36
N GLU A 81 10.00 -32.33 -17.65
CA GLU A 81 9.01 -33.25 -18.23
C GLU A 81 9.12 -34.71 -17.73
N GLN A 82 10.25 -35.13 -17.17
CA GLN A 82 10.50 -36.46 -16.64
C GLN A 82 9.99 -36.72 -15.21
N SER A 83 9.58 -35.70 -14.49
CA SER A 83 9.17 -35.86 -13.08
C SER A 83 7.67 -36.15 -12.90
N MET A 84 6.84 -36.02 -13.95
CA MET A 84 5.39 -36.15 -13.83
C MET A 84 4.92 -37.55 -13.42
N PHE A 85 5.62 -38.62 -13.88
CA PHE A 85 5.28 -39.99 -13.46
C PHE A 85 5.64 -40.32 -12.01
N ALA A 86 6.63 -39.66 -11.43
CA ALA A 86 7.02 -39.89 -10.04
C ALA A 86 5.93 -39.42 -9.05
N TYR A 87 5.08 -38.47 -9.44
CA TYR A 87 4.01 -37.92 -8.57
C TYR A 87 2.76 -38.80 -8.50
N THR A 88 2.53 -39.71 -9.45
CA THR A 88 1.40 -40.64 -9.39
C THR A 88 1.47 -41.59 -8.22
N HIS A 89 2.61 -41.70 -7.54
CA HIS A 89 2.77 -42.55 -6.33
C HIS A 89 2.32 -41.88 -5.03
N VAL A 90 1.98 -40.56 -5.01
CA VAL A 90 1.67 -39.82 -3.76
C VAL A 90 0.19 -39.40 -3.65
N GLY A 91 -0.68 -39.81 -4.60
CA GLY A 91 -2.12 -39.51 -4.52
C GLY A 91 -2.87 -39.74 -5.82
N THR A 92 -4.21 -39.73 -5.77
CA THR A 92 -5.04 -39.90 -6.96
C THR A 92 -5.12 -38.57 -7.74
N PRO A 93 -4.75 -38.53 -9.03
CA PRO A 93 -4.63 -37.31 -9.82
C PRO A 93 -5.97 -36.84 -10.41
N TYR A 94 -6.95 -36.52 -9.55
CA TYR A 94 -8.33 -36.16 -9.95
C TYR A 94 -8.44 -34.90 -10.81
N TYR A 95 -7.45 -33.99 -10.75
CA TYR A 95 -7.46 -32.66 -11.42
C TYR A 95 -6.54 -32.62 -12.64
N MET A 96 -5.92 -33.77 -13.00
CA MET A 96 -5.01 -33.88 -14.15
C MET A 96 -5.79 -33.71 -15.45
N SER A 97 -5.24 -32.91 -16.37
CA SER A 97 -5.86 -32.68 -17.68
C SER A 97 -5.55 -33.80 -18.69
N PRO A 98 -6.37 -33.97 -19.75
CA PRO A 98 -6.12 -34.95 -20.80
C PRO A 98 -4.74 -34.84 -21.46
N GLU A 99 -4.24 -33.62 -21.67
CA GLU A 99 -2.93 -33.35 -22.23
C GLU A 99 -1.80 -33.81 -21.29
N GLN A 100 -1.98 -33.66 -19.96
CA GLN A 100 -1.02 -34.19 -19.00
C GLN A 100 -0.96 -35.73 -19.02
N ILE A 101 -2.11 -36.38 -19.17
CA ILE A 101 -2.19 -37.85 -19.30
C ILE A 101 -1.55 -38.33 -20.60
N ASN A 102 -1.60 -37.51 -21.66
CA ASN A 102 -0.97 -37.79 -22.96
C ASN A 102 0.50 -37.32 -23.05
N GLU A 103 1.10 -36.93 -21.91
CA GLU A 103 2.49 -36.45 -21.83
C GLU A 103 2.76 -35.22 -22.72
N SER A 104 1.72 -34.45 -23.03
CA SER A 104 1.82 -33.22 -23.76
C SER A 104 2.23 -32.06 -22.84
N LYS A 105 2.72 -30.95 -23.41
CA LYS A 105 3.19 -29.80 -22.63
C LYS A 105 2.05 -29.18 -21.82
N TYR A 106 2.31 -29.00 -20.54
CA TYR A 106 1.44 -28.22 -19.64
C TYR A 106 1.43 -26.73 -20.03
N ASN A 107 0.28 -26.14 -20.10
CA ASN A 107 0.11 -24.72 -20.39
C ASN A 107 -0.99 -24.09 -19.51
N GLU A 108 -1.29 -22.81 -19.74
CA GLU A 108 -2.33 -22.07 -19.01
C GLU A 108 -3.72 -22.73 -19.11
N LYS A 109 -4.01 -23.43 -20.21
CA LYS A 109 -5.29 -24.14 -20.41
C LYS A 109 -5.39 -25.38 -19.53
N SER A 110 -4.26 -25.93 -19.08
CA SER A 110 -4.25 -27.02 -18.10
C SER A 110 -4.65 -26.55 -16.72
N ASP A 111 -4.22 -25.32 -16.31
CA ASP A 111 -4.71 -24.68 -15.08
C ASP A 111 -6.23 -24.42 -15.15
N ILE A 112 -6.77 -24.05 -16.34
CA ILE A 112 -8.23 -23.87 -16.53
C ILE A 112 -8.99 -25.18 -16.36
N TRP A 113 -8.45 -26.30 -16.87
CA TRP A 113 -9.05 -27.62 -16.63
C TRP A 113 -9.09 -27.95 -15.12
N SER A 114 -7.97 -27.80 -14.44
CA SER A 114 -7.89 -28.05 -12.99
C SER A 114 -8.85 -27.15 -12.19
N ALA A 115 -8.96 -25.86 -12.57
CA ALA A 115 -9.95 -24.95 -12.01
C ALA A 115 -11.40 -25.38 -12.30
N GLY A 116 -11.69 -25.96 -13.48
CA GLY A 116 -12.98 -26.54 -13.81
C GLY A 116 -13.33 -27.75 -12.95
N CYS A 117 -12.34 -28.66 -12.73
CA CYS A 117 -12.51 -29.79 -11.83
C CYS A 117 -12.78 -29.33 -10.38
N LEU A 118 -12.03 -28.33 -9.92
CA LEU A 118 -12.19 -27.75 -8.60
C LEU A 118 -13.59 -27.11 -8.44
N LEU A 119 -14.05 -26.35 -9.44
CA LEU A 119 -15.36 -25.70 -9.41
C LEU A 119 -16.50 -26.73 -9.37
N TYR A 120 -16.37 -27.80 -10.16
CA TYR A 120 -17.31 -28.93 -10.10
C TYR A 120 -17.33 -29.55 -8.71
N GLU A 121 -16.16 -29.81 -8.11
CA GLU A 121 -16.09 -30.45 -6.80
C GLU A 121 -16.65 -29.58 -5.68
N ILE A 122 -16.44 -28.26 -5.72
CA ILE A 122 -17.07 -27.32 -4.77
C ILE A 122 -18.61 -27.41 -4.87
N ALA A 123 -19.15 -27.56 -6.08
CA ALA A 123 -20.58 -27.63 -6.31
C ALA A 123 -21.16 -29.03 -6.01
N ALA A 124 -20.51 -30.07 -6.51
CA ALA A 124 -21.03 -31.44 -6.41
C ALA A 124 -20.57 -32.22 -5.16
N LEU A 125 -19.63 -31.65 -4.36
CA LEU A 125 -18.98 -32.26 -3.20
C LEU A 125 -18.23 -33.57 -3.52
N ARG A 126 -17.88 -33.76 -4.80
CA ARG A 126 -17.07 -34.86 -5.34
C ARG A 126 -16.41 -34.41 -6.65
N PRO A 127 -15.25 -34.98 -7.01
CA PRO A 127 -14.60 -34.61 -8.27
C PRO A 127 -15.44 -35.05 -9.50
N PRO A 128 -15.25 -34.42 -10.68
CA PRO A 128 -15.99 -34.76 -11.91
C PRO A 128 -15.66 -36.14 -12.45
N PHE A 129 -14.44 -36.61 -12.18
CA PHE A 129 -13.95 -37.92 -12.62
C PHE A 129 -13.47 -38.73 -11.42
N GLU A 130 -14.06 -39.87 -11.19
CA GLU A 130 -13.69 -40.81 -10.13
C GLU A 130 -13.56 -42.21 -10.71
N ALA A 131 -12.57 -42.98 -10.26
CA ALA A 131 -12.37 -44.38 -10.62
C ALA A 131 -11.63 -45.13 -9.52
N SER A 132 -11.69 -46.45 -9.57
CA SER A 132 -11.07 -47.37 -8.61
C SER A 132 -9.54 -47.46 -8.76
N ASN A 133 -9.02 -47.09 -9.92
CA ASN A 133 -7.57 -47.10 -10.23
C ASN A 133 -7.20 -46.00 -11.21
N HIS A 134 -5.90 -45.68 -11.34
CA HIS A 134 -5.37 -44.63 -12.14
C HIS A 134 -5.66 -44.80 -13.64
N LEU A 135 -5.59 -46.03 -14.16
CA LEU A 135 -5.85 -46.29 -15.59
C LEU A 135 -7.32 -46.00 -15.95
N SER A 136 -8.25 -46.48 -15.15
CA SER A 136 -9.67 -46.19 -15.34
C SER A 136 -9.99 -44.71 -15.18
N LEU A 137 -9.30 -44.00 -14.27
CA LEU A 137 -9.41 -42.56 -14.11
C LEU A 137 -8.93 -41.83 -15.37
N ALA A 138 -7.77 -42.21 -15.90
CA ALA A 138 -7.21 -41.64 -17.12
C ALA A 138 -8.16 -41.81 -18.32
N ILE A 139 -8.79 -43.01 -18.46
CA ILE A 139 -9.79 -43.25 -19.52
C ILE A 139 -10.99 -42.30 -19.36
N LYS A 140 -11.51 -42.08 -18.14
CA LYS A 140 -12.64 -41.18 -17.90
C LYS A 140 -12.28 -39.72 -18.19
N ILE A 141 -11.11 -39.27 -17.77
CA ILE A 141 -10.60 -37.92 -18.04
C ILE A 141 -10.47 -37.69 -19.55
N LYS A 142 -9.87 -38.65 -20.30
CA LYS A 142 -9.76 -38.56 -21.76
C LYS A 142 -11.11 -38.56 -22.47
N ALA A 143 -12.10 -39.27 -21.93
CA ALA A 143 -13.46 -39.26 -22.46
C ALA A 143 -14.19 -37.92 -22.18
N GLY A 144 -13.81 -37.18 -21.15
CA GLY A 144 -14.37 -35.88 -20.81
C GLY A 144 -15.85 -35.90 -20.41
N LYS A 145 -16.41 -37.08 -20.10
CA LYS A 145 -17.80 -37.25 -19.72
C LYS A 145 -17.92 -37.29 -18.20
N PHE A 146 -18.71 -36.38 -17.65
CA PHE A 146 -19.01 -36.28 -16.23
C PHE A 146 -20.51 -36.06 -16.00
N GLU A 147 -20.96 -36.29 -14.79
CA GLU A 147 -22.36 -36.12 -14.42
C GLU A 147 -22.72 -34.64 -14.32
N ARG A 148 -24.01 -34.33 -14.58
CA ARG A 148 -24.53 -32.98 -14.39
C ARG A 148 -24.46 -32.59 -12.91
N LEU A 149 -24.24 -31.32 -12.64
CA LEU A 149 -24.35 -30.75 -11.30
C LEU A 149 -25.76 -31.02 -10.69
N PRO A 150 -25.86 -31.08 -9.35
CA PRO A 150 -27.17 -31.12 -8.68
C PRO A 150 -28.11 -30.02 -9.20
N ILE A 151 -29.41 -30.35 -9.36
CA ILE A 151 -30.43 -29.50 -9.98
C ILE A 151 -30.61 -28.12 -9.32
N ARG A 152 -30.08 -27.96 -8.12
CA ARG A 152 -30.09 -26.70 -7.38
C ARG A 152 -29.20 -25.61 -7.99
N TYR A 153 -28.27 -25.98 -8.86
CA TYR A 153 -27.34 -25.09 -9.53
C TYR A 153 -27.84 -24.71 -10.93
N SER A 154 -27.51 -23.48 -11.32
CA SER A 154 -27.93 -22.92 -12.60
C SER A 154 -27.28 -23.63 -13.80
N ASP A 155 -27.98 -23.55 -14.95
CA ASP A 155 -27.42 -24.01 -16.22
C ASP A 155 -26.18 -23.20 -16.64
N ASP A 156 -26.07 -21.95 -16.20
CA ASP A 156 -24.92 -21.11 -16.47
C ASP A 156 -23.66 -21.66 -15.83
N LEU A 157 -23.74 -22.09 -14.56
CA LEU A 157 -22.63 -22.73 -13.86
C LEU A 157 -22.28 -24.07 -14.51
N GLN A 158 -23.27 -24.86 -14.90
CA GLN A 158 -23.05 -26.13 -15.61
C GLN A 158 -22.32 -25.92 -16.93
N LYS A 159 -22.80 -25.00 -17.78
CA LYS A 159 -22.19 -24.69 -19.08
C LYS A 159 -20.78 -24.14 -18.96
N LEU A 160 -20.53 -23.33 -17.94
CA LEU A 160 -19.18 -22.85 -17.64
C LEU A 160 -18.22 -24.00 -17.36
N ILE A 161 -18.60 -24.91 -16.46
CA ILE A 161 -17.78 -26.09 -16.13
C ILE A 161 -17.57 -26.96 -17.37
N GLU A 162 -18.58 -27.19 -18.18
CA GLU A 162 -18.46 -27.94 -19.46
C GLU A 162 -17.46 -27.29 -20.42
N ALA A 163 -17.47 -25.97 -20.52
CA ALA A 163 -16.52 -25.23 -21.36
C ALA A 163 -15.08 -25.37 -20.83
N MET A 164 -14.88 -25.30 -19.51
CA MET A 164 -13.57 -25.45 -18.89
C MET A 164 -13.04 -26.89 -18.94
N LEU A 165 -13.93 -27.89 -18.85
CA LEU A 165 -13.62 -29.32 -18.95
C LEU A 165 -13.70 -29.88 -20.38
N ASN A 166 -13.44 -29.02 -21.37
CA ASN A 166 -13.28 -29.49 -22.75
C ASN A 166 -11.99 -30.28 -22.90
N THR A 167 -12.06 -31.47 -23.48
CA THR A 167 -10.88 -32.35 -23.68
C THR A 167 -9.85 -31.74 -24.63
N ASN A 168 -10.28 -30.89 -25.59
CA ASN A 168 -9.37 -30.11 -26.42
C ASN A 168 -8.99 -28.81 -25.69
N PRO A 169 -7.70 -28.58 -25.32
CA PRO A 169 -7.28 -27.38 -24.60
C PRO A 169 -7.53 -26.07 -25.38
N ASP A 170 -7.48 -26.09 -26.72
CA ASP A 170 -7.72 -24.90 -27.56
C ASP A 170 -9.16 -24.40 -27.49
N ARG A 171 -10.10 -25.31 -27.17
CA ARG A 171 -11.53 -24.98 -27.00
C ARG A 171 -11.88 -24.51 -25.61
N ARG A 172 -10.97 -24.66 -24.64
CA ARG A 172 -11.21 -24.09 -23.29
C ARG A 172 -11.10 -22.58 -23.32
N PRO A 173 -11.95 -21.86 -22.58
CA PRO A 173 -11.80 -20.42 -22.44
C PRO A 173 -10.46 -20.04 -21.84
N SER A 174 -9.94 -18.87 -22.16
CA SER A 174 -8.80 -18.28 -21.45
C SER A 174 -9.26 -17.65 -20.13
N VAL A 175 -8.32 -17.29 -19.26
CA VAL A 175 -8.65 -16.55 -18.04
C VAL A 175 -9.31 -15.22 -18.38
N GLU A 176 -8.84 -14.54 -19.40
CA GLU A 176 -9.40 -13.27 -19.89
C GLU A 176 -10.86 -13.44 -20.34
N ASP A 177 -11.18 -14.52 -21.09
CA ASP A 177 -12.56 -14.83 -21.48
C ASP A 177 -13.43 -15.04 -20.26
N LEU A 178 -12.95 -15.80 -19.28
CA LEU A 178 -13.67 -16.12 -18.03
C LEU A 178 -13.92 -14.87 -17.18
N LEU A 179 -13.01 -13.89 -17.17
CA LEU A 179 -13.18 -12.63 -16.45
C LEU A 179 -14.27 -11.74 -17.06
N THR A 180 -14.65 -11.97 -18.33
CA THR A 180 -15.73 -11.20 -19.00
C THR A 180 -17.13 -11.73 -18.71
N ILE A 181 -17.26 -12.94 -18.13
CA ILE A 181 -18.56 -13.54 -17.79
C ILE A 181 -19.33 -12.60 -16.84
N PRO A 182 -20.62 -12.32 -17.09
CA PRO A 182 -21.39 -11.33 -16.32
C PRO A 182 -21.34 -11.55 -14.81
N GLN A 183 -21.48 -12.79 -14.35
CA GLN A 183 -21.42 -13.16 -12.93
C GLN A 183 -20.06 -12.87 -12.30
N VAL A 184 -18.97 -13.06 -13.04
CA VAL A 184 -17.61 -12.77 -12.62
C VAL A 184 -17.33 -11.27 -12.69
N ALA A 185 -17.65 -10.64 -13.83
CA ALA A 185 -17.41 -9.22 -14.06
C ALA A 185 -18.13 -8.34 -13.04
N MET A 186 -19.37 -8.70 -12.66
CA MET A 186 -20.14 -7.99 -11.64
C MET A 186 -19.43 -8.06 -10.28
N ARG A 187 -18.98 -9.24 -9.84
CA ARG A 187 -18.25 -9.42 -8.58
C ARG A 187 -16.92 -8.67 -8.53
N ILE A 188 -16.23 -8.61 -9.67
CA ILE A 188 -15.01 -7.78 -9.77
C ILE A 188 -15.33 -6.31 -9.58
N LYS A 189 -16.40 -5.80 -10.18
CA LYS A 189 -16.85 -4.41 -10.00
C LYS A 189 -17.25 -4.14 -8.56
N GLU A 190 -18.04 -5.01 -7.95
CA GLU A 190 -18.45 -4.90 -6.55
C GLU A 190 -17.25 -4.88 -5.59
N LYS A 191 -16.27 -5.77 -5.82
CA LYS A 191 -15.03 -5.77 -5.04
C LYS A 191 -14.29 -4.43 -5.18
N ARG A 192 -14.10 -3.94 -6.41
CA ARG A 192 -13.43 -2.65 -6.65
C ARG A 192 -14.13 -1.48 -5.95
N VAL A 193 -15.46 -1.46 -5.97
CA VAL A 193 -16.23 -0.41 -5.27
C VAL A 193 -16.03 -0.52 -3.77
N ARG A 194 -16.08 -1.72 -3.20
CA ARG A 194 -15.87 -1.97 -1.77
C ARG A 194 -14.47 -1.56 -1.33
N ASP A 195 -13.45 -1.95 -2.08
CA ASP A 195 -12.06 -1.61 -1.80
C ASP A 195 -11.85 -0.08 -1.85
N ARG A 196 -12.47 0.59 -2.83
CA ARG A 196 -12.42 2.05 -2.96
C ARG A 196 -13.10 2.77 -1.80
N LEU A 197 -14.29 2.30 -1.37
CA LEU A 197 -14.99 2.83 -0.22
C LEU A 197 -14.18 2.67 1.08
N SER A 198 -13.51 1.54 1.25
CA SER A 198 -12.61 1.31 2.39
C SER A 198 -11.42 2.28 2.38
N GLN A 199 -10.81 2.51 1.21
CA GLN A 199 -9.73 3.49 1.06
C GLN A 199 -10.19 4.92 1.37
N ILE A 200 -11.38 5.30 0.89
CA ILE A 200 -11.96 6.63 1.16
C ILE A 200 -12.15 6.82 2.67
N LYS A 201 -12.77 5.86 3.36
CA LYS A 201 -12.97 5.93 4.81
C LYS A 201 -11.65 6.05 5.57
N GLN A 202 -10.61 5.31 5.14
CA GLN A 202 -9.30 5.43 5.76
C GLN A 202 -8.69 6.82 5.56
N THR A 203 -8.77 7.35 4.33
CA THR A 203 -8.25 8.70 4.05
C THR A 203 -9.02 9.79 4.79
N GLU A 204 -10.33 9.65 4.98
CA GLU A 204 -11.15 10.55 5.79
C GLU A 204 -10.69 10.57 7.25
N THR A 205 -10.47 9.39 7.85
CA THR A 205 -9.97 9.29 9.24
C THR A 205 -8.57 9.89 9.39
N ASP A 206 -7.68 9.65 8.42
CA ASP A 206 -6.32 10.20 8.43
C ASP A 206 -6.33 11.73 8.27
N LEU A 207 -7.26 12.29 7.46
CA LEU A 207 -7.45 13.72 7.31
C LEU A 207 -7.97 14.36 8.59
N GLN A 208 -8.99 13.78 9.22
CA GLN A 208 -9.52 14.29 10.49
C GLN A 208 -8.44 14.36 11.57
N LYS A 209 -7.60 13.32 11.68
CA LYS A 209 -6.49 13.33 12.62
C LYS A 209 -5.47 14.46 12.31
N LYS A 210 -5.15 14.68 11.04
CA LYS A 210 -4.25 15.77 10.65
C LYS A 210 -4.85 17.16 10.94
N GLU A 211 -6.14 17.32 10.77
CA GLU A 211 -6.83 18.57 11.11
C GLU A 211 -6.77 18.85 12.62
N GLU A 212 -6.95 17.83 13.46
CA GLU A 212 -6.79 17.95 14.91
C GLU A 212 -5.35 18.32 15.31
N ASP A 213 -4.35 17.64 14.71
CA ASP A 213 -2.93 17.92 14.96
C ASP A 213 -2.57 19.36 14.55
N LEU A 214 -3.07 19.84 13.40
CA LEU A 214 -2.87 21.22 12.95
C LEU A 214 -3.49 22.23 13.91
N LYS A 215 -4.70 21.99 14.37
CA LYS A 215 -5.39 22.86 15.33
C LYS A 215 -4.65 22.96 16.67
N GLN A 216 -4.06 21.86 17.13
CA GLN A 216 -3.21 21.86 18.33
C GLN A 216 -1.93 22.67 18.11
N LEU A 217 -1.31 22.53 16.93
CA LEU A 217 -0.10 23.25 16.57
C LEU A 217 -0.35 24.77 16.45
N GLU A 218 -1.46 25.17 15.82
CA GLU A 218 -1.90 26.58 15.75
C GLU A 218 -2.12 27.16 17.14
N GLY A 219 -2.77 26.42 18.04
CA GLY A 219 -2.93 26.83 19.42
C GLY A 219 -1.61 27.00 20.20
N SER A 220 -0.64 26.14 19.93
CA SER A 220 0.70 26.24 20.54
C SER A 220 1.52 27.41 19.98
N LEU A 221 1.40 27.68 18.68
CA LEU A 221 2.00 28.83 18.00
C LEU A 221 1.46 30.15 18.57
N SER A 222 0.15 30.28 18.69
CA SER A 222 -0.48 31.48 19.22
C SER A 222 -0.03 31.79 20.65
N LYS A 223 0.15 30.76 21.51
CA LYS A 223 0.72 30.95 22.86
C LYS A 223 2.15 31.45 22.82
N LYS A 224 3.00 30.90 21.95
CA LYS A 224 4.39 31.36 21.81
C LYS A 224 4.49 32.78 21.26
N GLU A 225 3.62 33.14 20.34
CA GLU A 225 3.55 34.52 19.80
C GLU A 225 3.20 35.53 20.91
N GLU A 226 2.26 35.17 21.78
CA GLU A 226 1.90 36.02 22.92
C GLU A 226 3.05 36.11 23.95
N GLU A 227 3.74 35.01 24.25
CA GLU A 227 4.94 35.00 25.10
C GLU A 227 6.07 35.89 24.54
N LEU A 228 6.31 35.81 23.25
CA LEU A 228 7.30 36.66 22.55
C LEU A 228 6.91 38.14 22.66
N ARG A 229 5.66 38.48 22.42
CA ARG A 229 5.15 39.85 22.53
C ARG A 229 5.32 40.43 23.94
N GLN A 230 5.06 39.62 24.97
CA GLN A 230 5.29 40.03 26.35
C GLN A 230 6.78 40.26 26.65
N LEU A 231 7.64 39.39 26.11
CA LEU A 231 9.08 39.52 26.26
C LEU A 231 9.63 40.80 25.57
N GLU A 232 9.17 41.09 24.36
CA GLU A 232 9.50 42.30 23.63
C GLU A 232 9.10 43.58 24.39
N GLN A 233 7.90 43.60 24.99
CA GLN A 233 7.45 44.70 25.82
C GLN A 233 8.34 44.88 27.08
N ARG A 234 8.77 43.77 27.70
CA ARG A 234 9.69 43.82 28.84
C ARG A 234 11.06 44.35 28.44
N ILE A 235 11.60 43.97 27.30
CA ILE A 235 12.89 44.47 26.78
C ILE A 235 12.77 45.95 26.53
N GLN A 236 11.76 46.44 25.80
CA GLN A 236 11.54 47.85 25.56
C GLN A 236 11.41 48.65 26.87
N GLY A 237 10.74 48.08 27.87
CA GLY A 237 10.64 48.70 29.20
C GLY A 237 12.02 48.82 29.91
N MET A 238 12.86 47.82 29.78
CA MET A 238 14.22 47.88 30.34
C MET A 238 15.14 48.86 29.55
N GLU A 239 15.05 48.87 28.26
CA GLU A 239 15.81 49.87 27.41
C GLU A 239 15.46 51.29 27.74
N LYS A 240 14.16 51.59 27.92
CA LYS A 240 13.73 52.95 28.36
C LYS A 240 14.28 53.33 29.74
N LYS A 241 14.30 52.39 30.69
CA LYS A 241 14.85 52.62 32.04
C LYS A 241 16.37 52.80 31.98
N ALA A 242 17.07 52.04 31.19
CA ALA A 242 18.50 52.18 30.98
C ALA A 242 18.88 53.52 30.35
N ALA A 243 18.13 53.94 29.29
CA ALA A 243 18.30 55.24 28.67
C ALA A 243 18.05 56.38 29.65
N ALA A 244 17.03 56.33 30.50
CA ALA A 244 16.77 57.32 31.51
C ALA A 244 17.88 57.40 32.57
N ALA A 245 18.38 56.24 33.02
CA ALA A 245 19.50 56.18 33.99
C ALA A 245 20.81 56.78 33.39
N THR A 246 21.10 56.52 32.09
CA THR A 246 22.25 57.10 31.40
C THR A 246 22.13 58.60 31.27
N THR A 247 20.95 59.12 30.96
CA THR A 247 20.65 60.56 30.91
C THR A 247 20.84 61.20 32.29
N GLN A 248 20.34 60.57 33.33
CA GLN A 248 20.48 61.06 34.73
C GLN A 248 21.94 61.08 35.16
N PHE A 249 22.74 60.05 34.83
CA PHE A 249 24.16 60.02 35.14
C PHE A 249 24.93 61.12 34.38
N SER A 250 24.61 61.37 33.10
CA SER A 250 25.20 62.46 32.31
C SER A 250 24.89 63.85 32.90
N MET A 251 23.68 64.07 33.47
CA MET A 251 23.37 65.30 34.17
C MET A 251 24.15 65.48 35.47
N TYR A 252 24.37 64.43 36.25
CA TYR A 252 25.16 64.47 37.46
C TYR A 252 26.65 64.77 37.16
N SER A 253 27.27 64.18 36.14
CA SER A 253 28.62 64.46 35.75
C SER A 253 28.84 65.91 35.27
N GLN A 254 27.83 66.50 34.62
CA GLN A 254 27.88 67.93 34.19
C GLN A 254 27.76 68.89 35.38
N LEU A 255 27.10 68.50 36.50
CA LEU A 255 27.03 69.32 37.70
C LEU A 255 28.32 69.25 38.53
N GLU A 256 29.02 68.13 38.59
CA GLU A 256 30.36 68.02 39.23
C GLU A 256 31.41 68.85 38.52
N ASP A 257 31.40 68.90 37.18
CA ASP A 257 32.31 69.73 36.36
C ASP A 257 32.08 71.26 36.58
N GLN A 258 30.92 71.68 37.06
CA GLN A 258 30.64 73.09 37.40
C GLN A 258 31.03 73.52 38.80
N GLU A 259 31.16 72.59 39.75
CA GLU A 259 31.62 72.95 41.12
C GLU A 259 33.15 73.07 41.24
N ASP A 260 33.90 72.40 40.34
CA ASP A 260 35.39 72.46 40.37
C ASP A 260 36.01 73.73 39.69
N SER A 261 35.18 74.61 39.06
CA SER A 261 35.64 75.83 38.42
C SER A 261 35.63 77.10 39.34
N GLY A 262 35.33 76.93 40.63
CA GLY A 262 35.07 78.01 41.59
C GLY A 262 36.08 78.28 42.71
N ASN A 263 37.26 77.64 42.74
CA ASN A 263 38.19 78.04 43.80
C ASN A 263 39.65 78.04 43.36
N SER A 264 40.09 79.28 42.92
CA SER A 264 41.44 79.65 42.78
C SER A 264 41.83 80.63 43.93
N TYR A 265 42.53 80.14 44.90
CA TYR A 265 43.45 80.99 45.68
C TYR A 265 44.44 80.17 46.51
N GLY A 266 45.75 80.54 46.34
CA GLY A 266 46.72 80.46 47.45
C GLY A 266 47.80 79.40 47.37
N ASN A 267 49.01 79.81 46.92
CA ASN A 267 50.30 79.16 47.14
C ASN A 267 50.50 78.81 48.63
N ASP A 268 51.11 77.64 48.86
CA ASP A 268 52.33 77.57 49.64
C ASP A 268 53.05 76.21 49.46
N GLU A 269 54.37 76.34 49.40
CA GLU A 269 55.38 75.30 49.20
C GLU A 269 55.54 74.37 50.39
N ASN A 270 56.01 73.22 50.09
CA ASN A 270 56.79 72.24 50.89
C ASN A 270 56.12 70.96 51.34
N ALA A 271 56.85 69.95 50.90
CA ALA A 271 56.97 68.59 51.47
C ALA A 271 56.38 67.43 50.69
N ILE A 272 57.28 66.78 50.00
CA ILE A 272 57.21 65.37 49.60
C ILE A 272 57.35 64.53 50.90
N PRO A 273 56.57 63.45 51.07
CA PRO A 273 57.13 62.14 50.67
C PRO A 273 56.13 61.16 50.00
N ASP A 274 56.74 60.40 49.19
CA ASP A 274 56.36 59.13 48.54
C ASP A 274 55.28 58.28 49.18
N THR A 275 54.73 57.52 48.23
CA THR A 275 54.01 56.26 48.33
C THR A 275 52.46 56.34 48.36
N MET A 276 51.85 56.04 47.24
CA MET A 276 50.97 54.91 47.04
C MET A 276 50.25 55.02 45.73
N SER A 277 50.62 54.11 44.82
CA SER A 277 49.85 53.78 43.60
C SER A 277 48.47 53.31 43.97
N THR A 278 47.43 54.01 43.61
CA THR A 278 46.06 53.48 43.58
C THR A 278 45.67 53.20 42.18
N GLN A 279 45.83 51.95 41.77
CA GLN A 279 45.16 51.42 40.63
C GLN A 279 43.63 51.45 40.86
N PRO A 280 42.83 51.72 39.83
CA PRO A 280 41.39 51.66 39.95
C PRO A 280 40.93 50.23 40.25
N SER A 281 40.00 50.11 41.17
CA SER A 281 39.51 48.94 41.84
C SER A 281 39.20 47.75 40.93
N SER A 282 39.94 46.69 41.07
CA SER A 282 39.81 45.35 40.49
C SER A 282 38.49 44.62 40.85
N ARG A 283 37.53 45.31 41.46
CA ARG A 283 36.24 44.68 41.83
C ARG A 283 35.20 44.65 40.73
N LEU A 284 35.21 45.57 39.78
CA LEU A 284 34.30 45.59 38.67
C LEU A 284 34.73 44.65 37.53
N THR A 285 36.02 44.57 37.27
CA THR A 285 36.59 43.64 36.26
C THR A 285 36.38 42.19 36.65
N ARG A 286 36.59 41.78 37.94
CA ARG A 286 36.31 40.42 38.41
C ARG A 286 34.86 40.00 38.35
N ARG A 287 33.95 40.95 38.43
CA ARG A 287 32.52 40.66 38.34
C ARG A 287 32.04 40.44 36.90
N PHE A 288 32.76 41.01 35.93
CA PHE A 288 32.52 40.77 34.49
C PHE A 288 33.13 39.47 34.02
N GLU A 289 34.29 39.05 34.55
CA GLU A 289 34.94 37.78 34.20
C GLU A 289 34.13 36.58 34.75
N THR A 290 33.64 36.65 35.98
CA THR A 290 32.77 35.60 36.56
C THR A 290 31.39 35.50 35.89
N TRP A 291 30.95 36.54 35.20
CA TRP A 291 29.71 36.52 34.40
C TRP A 291 29.95 35.89 33.05
N ARG A 292 31.09 36.04 32.44
CA ARG A 292 31.52 35.40 31.19
C ARG A 292 31.73 33.89 31.34
N GLU A 293 32.33 33.46 32.44
CA GLU A 293 32.52 32.02 32.76
C GLU A 293 31.21 31.29 33.08
N ARG A 294 30.18 31.99 33.52
CA ARG A 294 28.83 31.39 33.76
C ARG A 294 27.98 31.22 32.52
N LEU A 295 28.32 31.84 31.39
CA LEU A 295 27.59 31.75 30.14
C LEU A 295 28.14 30.71 29.18
N GLY A 296 29.09 29.87 29.60
CA GLY A 296 29.59 28.71 28.86
C GLY A 296 29.86 29.05 27.38
N ASP A 297 31.08 28.97 26.95
CA ASP A 297 31.47 29.03 25.55
C ASP A 297 30.62 28.05 24.73
N THR A 298 29.59 28.54 24.07
CA THR A 298 29.00 27.87 22.90
C THR A 298 29.79 28.35 21.72
N ASP A 299 30.69 27.52 21.24
CA ASP A 299 31.48 27.67 20.04
C ASP A 299 30.55 28.02 18.86
N PHE A 300 30.56 29.26 18.44
CA PHE A 300 30.02 29.69 17.16
C PHE A 300 31.20 29.70 16.19
N GLU A 301 31.56 28.50 15.71
CA GLU A 301 32.46 28.39 14.58
C GLU A 301 31.77 28.96 13.33
N SER A 302 32.28 30.08 12.90
CA SER A 302 32.01 30.67 11.58
C SER A 302 32.60 29.77 10.50
N ASN A 303 31.79 28.84 9.98
CA ASN A 303 32.17 28.07 8.81
C ASN A 303 31.74 28.81 7.53
N ASN A 304 32.62 29.68 7.06
CA ASN A 304 32.59 30.22 5.71
C ASN A 304 33.07 29.15 4.73
N GLY A 305 32.15 28.35 4.23
CA GLY A 305 32.38 27.36 3.20
C GLY A 305 31.20 27.30 2.24
N SER A 306 31.38 27.94 1.10
CA SER A 306 30.50 27.97 -0.07
C SER A 306 29.97 26.57 -0.43
N SER A 307 28.68 26.36 -0.24
CA SER A 307 27.90 25.39 -1.01
C SER A 307 26.45 25.82 -1.09
N GLN A 308 26.14 26.50 -2.17
CA GLN A 308 24.78 26.81 -2.60
C GLN A 308 24.03 25.48 -2.89
N LYS A 309 23.34 24.89 -1.92
CA LYS A 309 22.24 23.98 -2.17
C LYS A 309 20.94 24.78 -2.16
N LYS A 310 20.45 25.05 -3.38
CA LYS A 310 19.10 25.58 -3.63
C LYS A 310 18.08 24.69 -2.93
N LEU A 311 17.51 25.19 -1.84
CA LEU A 311 16.25 24.71 -1.29
C LEU A 311 15.15 25.01 -2.32
N ARG A 312 14.74 24.02 -3.08
CA ARG A 312 13.56 24.09 -3.95
C ARG A 312 12.32 24.12 -3.04
N ASN A 313 11.66 25.24 -3.05
CA ASN A 313 10.35 25.46 -2.47
C ASN A 313 9.32 24.53 -3.15
N PRO A 314 8.58 23.66 -2.42
CA PRO A 314 7.61 22.73 -3.03
C PRO A 314 6.31 23.38 -3.52
N LEU A 315 6.13 24.69 -3.37
CA LEU A 315 4.86 25.37 -3.63
C LEU A 315 4.77 26.10 -4.99
N SER A 316 5.78 25.99 -5.87
CA SER A 316 5.74 26.69 -7.18
C SER A 316 5.23 25.84 -8.36
N ASN A 317 4.80 24.60 -8.16
CA ASN A 317 4.32 23.73 -9.26
C ASN A 317 2.80 23.48 -9.26
N MET A 318 2.00 24.37 -8.65
CA MET A 318 0.54 24.26 -8.66
C MET A 318 -0.14 25.40 -9.44
N LYS A 319 0.47 25.88 -10.53
CA LYS A 319 -0.22 26.76 -11.49
C LYS A 319 0.18 26.32 -12.90
N SER A 320 -0.61 25.47 -13.49
CA SER A 320 -0.91 25.24 -14.92
C SER A 320 -1.28 23.76 -15.19
N MET A 321 -2.42 23.31 -14.70
CA MET A 321 -3.18 22.26 -15.35
C MET A 321 -4.57 22.83 -15.64
N THR A 322 -4.65 23.60 -16.69
CA THR A 322 -5.91 23.90 -17.37
C THR A 322 -6.37 22.64 -18.09
N PHE A 323 -7.49 22.11 -17.66
CA PHE A 323 -8.23 21.06 -18.37
C PHE A 323 -8.70 21.63 -19.71
N ASN A 324 -8.05 21.22 -20.79
CA ASN A 324 -8.58 21.36 -22.15
C ASN A 324 -9.45 20.13 -22.46
N VAL A 325 -10.75 20.28 -22.25
CA VAL A 325 -11.75 19.43 -22.88
C VAL A 325 -11.82 19.88 -24.34
N ARG A 326 -11.16 19.15 -25.22
CA ARG A 326 -11.37 19.27 -26.65
C ARG A 326 -12.08 18.04 -27.16
N ASN A 327 -13.35 18.23 -27.51
CA ASN A 327 -14.10 17.40 -28.44
C ASN A 327 -13.25 17.13 -29.68
N GLN A 328 -12.99 15.88 -30.01
CA GLN A 328 -12.72 15.47 -31.39
C GLN A 328 -13.63 14.31 -31.72
N ALA A 329 -14.62 14.67 -32.50
CA ALA A 329 -15.40 13.75 -33.30
C ALA A 329 -14.57 13.28 -34.52
N SER A 330 -14.86 12.05 -34.92
CA SER A 330 -14.64 11.45 -36.26
C SER A 330 -13.19 11.37 -36.77
N ASP A 331 -12.68 10.13 -36.87
CA ASP A 331 -12.39 9.60 -38.21
C ASP A 331 -12.37 8.07 -38.21
N ASN A 332 -13.19 7.55 -39.10
CA ASN A 332 -13.27 6.16 -39.54
C ASN A 332 -11.99 5.76 -40.26
N THR A 333 -11.28 4.74 -39.77
CA THR A 333 -10.53 3.86 -40.65
C THR A 333 -10.65 2.42 -40.18
N THR A 334 -11.48 1.75 -40.90
CA THR A 334 -11.64 0.29 -40.98
C THR A 334 -10.32 -0.41 -41.18
N ARG A 335 -9.88 -1.16 -40.17
CA ARG A 335 -8.98 -2.29 -40.37
C ARG A 335 -9.66 -3.55 -39.86
N SER A 336 -9.98 -4.40 -40.79
CA SER A 336 -10.51 -5.75 -40.62
C SER A 336 -9.53 -6.60 -39.82
N PHE A 337 -9.88 -6.94 -38.59
CA PHE A 337 -9.33 -8.10 -37.89
C PHE A 337 -10.39 -9.20 -37.90
N ALA A 338 -10.01 -10.35 -38.40
CA ALA A 338 -10.84 -11.54 -38.52
C ALA A 338 -11.41 -11.97 -37.15
N PRO A 339 -12.68 -12.39 -37.07
CA PRO A 339 -13.30 -12.81 -35.84
C PRO A 339 -13.01 -14.28 -35.59
N THR A 340 -12.00 -14.60 -34.79
CA THR A 340 -11.86 -15.93 -34.22
C THR A 340 -12.37 -15.88 -32.79
N ASN A 341 -13.40 -16.67 -32.50
CA ASN A 341 -14.00 -17.00 -31.19
C ASN A 341 -15.27 -16.27 -30.69
N LYS A 342 -16.06 -15.67 -31.56
CA LYS A 342 -17.42 -15.20 -31.14
C LYS A 342 -18.49 -16.30 -31.00
N ARG A 343 -18.22 -17.57 -31.39
CA ARG A 343 -19.24 -18.62 -31.44
C ARG A 343 -19.49 -19.39 -30.14
N ILE A 344 -18.56 -19.36 -29.15
CA ILE A 344 -18.75 -20.15 -27.94
C ILE A 344 -19.53 -19.37 -26.86
N PHE A 345 -19.49 -18.04 -26.86
CA PHE A 345 -20.20 -17.18 -25.93
C PHE A 345 -21.42 -16.46 -26.51
N GLY A 346 -21.61 -16.49 -27.83
CA GLY A 346 -22.75 -15.89 -28.51
C GLY A 346 -24.12 -16.47 -28.09
N ASP A 347 -24.16 -17.73 -27.69
CA ASP A 347 -25.38 -18.41 -27.25
C ASP A 347 -25.77 -18.12 -25.80
N ILE A 348 -24.83 -17.64 -24.97
CA ILE A 348 -25.09 -17.28 -23.56
C ILE A 348 -25.69 -15.87 -23.47
N THR A 349 -25.35 -14.98 -24.42
CA THR A 349 -25.80 -13.58 -24.41
C THR A 349 -27.23 -13.39 -24.99
N ASN A 350 -27.75 -14.33 -25.79
CA ASN A 350 -29.08 -14.27 -26.38
C ASN A 350 -30.21 -14.81 -25.50
N TYR A 351 -29.92 -15.31 -24.31
CA TYR A 351 -30.93 -15.80 -23.35
C TYR A 351 -31.27 -14.82 -22.23
N ILE A 352 -30.71 -13.59 -22.28
CA ILE A 352 -31.06 -12.53 -21.33
C ILE A 352 -31.63 -11.36 -22.15
N LYS A 353 -32.85 -11.54 -22.62
CA LYS A 353 -33.82 -10.49 -22.93
C LYS A 353 -35.14 -10.85 -22.30
#